data_4ff704e643de55c45184a6e75089abc8
#
_entry.id   4ff704e643de55c45184a6e75089abc8
#
_cell.length_a   1.000
_cell.length_b   1.000
_cell.length_c   1.000
_cell.angle_alpha   90.00
_cell.angle_beta   90.00
_cell.angle_gamma   90.00
#
_symmetry.space_group_name_H-M   'P 1'
#
loop_
_entity.id
_entity.type
_entity.pdbx_description
1 polymer ?
#
loop_
_entity_poly.entity_id
_entity_poly.type
_entity_poly.pdbx_seq_one_letter_code
_entity_poly.pdbx_strand_id
1 'polypeptide(L)'
;ARRCGSCAFQHITYEHELLYTRAGNFYVDNAGNLVTSGGNFVLGYAMGHDDTTGLYFPVADPADPTSGDALDFTDQAAVKGALTNINLQDKTGIYFDQAGVVWCIEGEERVALFQVSIGMFTNNGGLEKRGESFYAVTGNSGGAKFTIASNDGAGKVKPGALEMSNVDLASEFTDMIVTQRGFQANSRIITTSDTLLEELVNLKR
;
A
#
# COMPACT_ATOMS: atom_id res chain seq x y z
N ALA A 1 16.47 9.09 -9.28
CA ALA A 1 15.61 8.15 -8.58
C ALA A 1 16.05 8.07 -7.13
N ARG A 2 15.40 8.81 -6.22
CA ARG A 2 15.59 8.62 -4.78
C ARG A 2 14.84 7.34 -4.42
N ARG A 3 15.59 6.30 -4.03
CA ARG A 3 15.00 5.12 -3.41
C ARG A 3 14.31 5.59 -2.14
N CYS A 4 12.98 5.51 -2.12
CA CYS A 4 12.24 5.58 -0.88
C CYS A 4 12.62 4.32 -0.08
N GLY A 5 13.53 4.47 0.88
CA GLY A 5 13.83 3.41 1.83
C GLY A 5 12.58 3.18 2.66
N SER A 6 12.14 1.95 2.77
CA SER A 6 10.97 1.54 3.55
C SER A 6 9.63 2.06 3.02
N CYS A 7 9.16 1.45 1.92
CA CYS A 7 7.77 1.61 1.52
C CYS A 7 6.89 0.76 2.43
N ALA A 8 6.16 1.43 3.32
CA ALA A 8 5.17 0.79 4.16
C ALA A 8 3.94 0.40 3.32
N PHE A 9 3.41 -0.80 3.52
CA PHE A 9 2.21 -1.30 2.90
C PHE A 9 1.14 -1.49 3.97
N GLN A 10 -0.09 -1.11 3.65
CA GLN A 10 -1.25 -1.38 4.50
C GLN A 10 -1.80 -2.77 4.23
N HIS A 11 -2.27 -3.43 5.26
CA HIS A 11 -2.86 -4.75 5.18
C HIS A 11 -4.34 -4.66 4.83
N ILE A 12 -4.79 -5.52 3.93
CA ILE A 12 -6.19 -5.67 3.55
C ILE A 12 -6.52 -7.15 3.42
N THR A 13 -7.77 -7.51 3.65
CA THR A 13 -8.26 -8.89 3.49
C THR A 13 -9.02 -9.00 2.17
N TYR A 14 -8.64 -9.97 1.35
CA TYR A 14 -9.34 -10.36 0.13
C TYR A 14 -9.58 -11.87 0.14
N GLU A 15 -10.83 -12.32 0.12
CA GLU A 15 -11.21 -13.75 0.05
C GLU A 15 -10.36 -14.67 0.96
N HIS A 16 -10.12 -14.25 2.23
CA HIS A 16 -9.27 -14.95 3.21
C HIS A 16 -7.75 -14.91 2.94
N GLU A 17 -7.29 -14.16 1.93
CA GLU A 17 -5.86 -13.91 1.69
C GLU A 17 -5.48 -12.51 2.16
N LEU A 18 -4.29 -12.38 2.79
CA LEU A 18 -3.73 -11.09 3.15
C LEU A 18 -3.07 -10.43 1.94
N LEU A 19 -3.59 -9.32 1.53
CA LEU A 19 -3.00 -8.47 0.49
C LEU A 19 -2.46 -7.18 1.09
N TYR A 20 -1.67 -6.48 0.31
CA TYR A 20 -0.97 -5.27 0.72
C TYR A 20 -1.21 -4.16 -0.30
N THR A 21 -1.47 -2.94 0.18
CA THR A 21 -1.65 -1.79 -0.70
C THR A 21 -0.88 -0.57 -0.20
N ARG A 22 -0.55 0.33 -1.12
CA ARG A 22 -0.05 1.68 -0.82
C ARG A 22 -1.12 2.75 -1.01
N ALA A 23 -2.26 2.35 -1.58
CA ALA A 23 -3.36 3.28 -1.80
C ALA A 23 -4.01 3.64 -0.47
N GLY A 24 -4.18 4.93 -0.20
CA GLY A 24 -4.78 5.46 1.03
C GLY A 24 -6.22 5.96 0.83
N ASN A 25 -6.87 5.60 -0.28
CA ASN A 25 -8.25 5.97 -0.58
C ASN A 25 -9.20 4.93 0.00
N PHE A 26 -9.55 5.10 1.28
CA PHE A 26 -10.47 4.22 1.98
C PHE A 26 -11.84 4.84 2.10
N TYR A 27 -12.85 3.98 2.20
CA TYR A 27 -14.26 4.31 2.36
C TYR A 27 -14.82 3.57 3.57
N VAL A 28 -15.93 4.03 4.09
CA VAL A 28 -16.66 3.34 5.14
C VAL A 28 -17.92 2.72 4.51
N ASP A 29 -18.12 1.42 4.72
CA ASP A 29 -19.29 0.71 4.23
C ASP A 29 -20.52 0.95 5.13
N ASN A 30 -21.68 0.39 4.75
CA ASN A 30 -22.93 0.53 5.53
C ASN A 30 -22.86 -0.17 6.90
N ALA A 31 -21.94 -1.10 7.10
CA ALA A 31 -21.70 -1.79 8.36
C ALA A 31 -20.64 -1.09 9.22
N GLY A 32 -20.12 0.07 8.75
CA GLY A 32 -19.11 0.85 9.45
C GLY A 32 -17.68 0.36 9.26
N ASN A 33 -17.42 -0.64 8.41
CA ASN A 33 -16.05 -1.13 8.20
C ASN A 33 -15.28 -0.23 7.25
N LEU A 34 -14.01 -0.05 7.54
CA LEU A 34 -13.08 0.65 6.64
C LEU A 34 -12.70 -0.27 5.49
N VAL A 35 -13.05 0.12 4.26
CA VAL A 35 -12.85 -0.68 3.05
C VAL A 35 -12.10 0.10 1.96
N THR A 36 -11.47 -0.62 1.06
CA THR A 36 -10.89 -0.06 -0.16
C THR A 36 -11.98 0.14 -1.22
N SER A 37 -11.65 0.78 -2.35
CA SER A 37 -12.56 0.91 -3.51
C SER A 37 -13.04 -0.42 -4.07
N GLY A 38 -12.30 -1.50 -3.89
CA GLY A 38 -12.67 -2.87 -4.28
C GLY A 38 -13.50 -3.63 -3.25
N GLY A 39 -13.89 -3.00 -2.12
CA GLY A 39 -14.66 -3.64 -1.06
C GLY A 39 -13.85 -4.51 -0.08
N ASN A 40 -12.53 -4.47 -0.13
CA ASN A 40 -11.66 -5.24 0.76
C ASN A 40 -11.48 -4.52 2.10
N PHE A 41 -11.53 -5.25 3.21
CA PHE A 41 -11.42 -4.70 4.55
C PHE A 41 -9.98 -4.28 4.87
N VAL A 42 -9.84 -3.10 5.47
CA VAL A 42 -8.56 -2.62 6.00
C VAL A 42 -8.37 -3.19 7.39
N LEU A 43 -7.18 -3.74 7.64
CA LEU A 43 -6.83 -4.36 8.90
C LEU A 43 -6.01 -3.40 9.79
N GLY A 44 -6.25 -3.51 11.07
CA GLY A 44 -5.54 -2.75 12.09
C GLY A 44 -5.54 -3.49 13.43
N TYR A 45 -4.98 -2.83 14.41
CA TYR A 45 -4.96 -3.29 15.81
C TYR A 45 -5.95 -2.49 16.60
N ALA A 46 -6.74 -3.15 17.45
CA ALA A 46 -7.59 -2.46 18.41
C ALA A 46 -6.71 -1.71 19.42
N MET A 47 -7.15 -0.54 19.87
CA MET A 47 -6.45 0.28 20.85
C MET A 47 -7.09 0.09 22.23
N GLY A 48 -6.27 -0.24 23.22
CA GLY A 48 -6.64 -0.21 24.62
C GLY A 48 -6.27 1.12 25.27
N HIS A 49 -6.90 1.42 26.37
CA HIS A 49 -6.63 2.60 27.20
C HIS A 49 -6.16 2.15 28.58
N ASP A 50 -5.05 2.67 29.04
CA ASP A 50 -4.57 2.46 30.40
C ASP A 50 -5.07 3.62 31.28
N ASP A 51 -6.05 3.32 32.13
CA ASP A 51 -6.65 4.28 33.06
C ASP A 51 -5.64 4.90 34.05
N THR A 52 -4.50 4.22 34.27
CA THR A 52 -3.47 4.69 35.21
C THR A 52 -2.53 5.72 34.58
N THR A 53 -2.16 5.49 33.30
CA THR A 53 -1.20 6.35 32.59
C THR A 53 -1.87 7.30 31.60
N GLY A 54 -3.14 7.05 31.25
CA GLY A 54 -3.87 7.80 30.23
C GLY A 54 -3.35 7.58 28.82
N LEU A 55 -2.55 6.54 28.58
CA LEU A 55 -1.95 6.23 27.29
C LEU A 55 -2.79 5.20 26.54
N TYR A 56 -2.87 5.38 25.24
CA TYR A 56 -3.43 4.41 24.30
C TYR A 56 -2.34 3.54 23.71
N PHE A 57 -2.58 2.23 23.62
CA PHE A 57 -1.65 1.26 23.05
C PHE A 57 -2.38 0.16 22.27
N PRO A 58 -1.75 -0.46 21.26
CA PRO A 58 -2.31 -1.61 20.56
C PRO A 58 -2.38 -2.80 21.51
N VAL A 59 -3.54 -3.49 21.56
CA VAL A 59 -3.75 -4.65 22.41
C VAL A 59 -3.50 -5.95 21.68
N ALA A 60 -3.10 -6.97 22.44
CA ALA A 60 -2.84 -8.32 21.92
C ALA A 60 -4.15 -9.07 21.60
N ASP A 61 -5.21 -8.86 22.38
CA ASP A 61 -6.53 -9.44 22.15
C ASP A 61 -7.54 -8.39 21.69
N PRO A 62 -7.93 -8.41 20.39
CA PRO A 62 -8.89 -7.45 19.85
C PRO A 62 -10.31 -7.64 20.42
N ALA A 63 -10.61 -8.78 21.06
CA ALA A 63 -11.90 -9.04 21.68
C ALA A 63 -12.03 -8.39 23.06
N ASP A 64 -10.90 -8.14 23.73
CA ASP A 64 -10.86 -7.48 25.04
C ASP A 64 -9.86 -6.32 25.06
N PRO A 65 -10.26 -5.13 24.56
CA PRO A 65 -9.38 -3.96 24.54
C PRO A 65 -9.05 -3.41 25.93
N THR A 66 -9.67 -3.94 26.99
CA THR A 66 -9.41 -3.53 28.39
C THR A 66 -8.43 -4.42 29.11
N SER A 67 -7.91 -5.48 28.47
CA SER A 67 -7.02 -6.47 29.10
C SER A 67 -5.70 -5.89 29.62
N GLY A 68 -5.31 -4.70 29.15
CA GLY A 68 -4.06 -4.05 29.57
C GLY A 68 -2.78 -4.67 29.00
N ASP A 69 -2.91 -5.74 28.22
CA ASP A 69 -1.78 -6.41 27.59
C ASP A 69 -1.39 -5.69 26.28
N ALA A 70 -0.32 -4.92 26.35
CA ALA A 70 0.24 -4.25 25.16
C ALA A 70 0.80 -5.27 24.16
N LEU A 71 0.52 -5.05 22.87
CA LEU A 71 1.02 -5.90 21.79
C LEU A 71 2.54 -5.77 21.64
N ASP A 72 3.25 -6.89 21.75
CA ASP A 72 4.68 -6.96 21.50
C ASP A 72 4.97 -7.20 20.01
N PHE A 73 5.52 -6.21 19.33
CA PHE A 73 5.86 -6.26 17.89
C PHE A 73 7.09 -7.13 17.59
N THR A 74 7.75 -7.72 18.56
CA THR A 74 8.83 -8.69 18.36
C THR A 74 8.29 -10.07 17.96
N ASP A 75 7.13 -10.47 18.49
CA ASP A 75 6.47 -11.73 18.15
C ASP A 75 5.50 -11.54 16.97
N GLN A 76 5.99 -11.82 15.75
CA GLN A 76 5.21 -11.67 14.52
C GLN A 76 3.99 -12.60 14.43
N ALA A 77 3.94 -13.69 15.19
CA ALA A 77 2.79 -14.59 15.22
C ALA A 77 1.64 -13.99 16.05
N ALA A 78 1.95 -13.43 17.22
CA ALA A 78 1.01 -12.72 18.07
C ALA A 78 0.48 -11.46 17.34
N VAL A 79 1.35 -10.68 16.73
CA VAL A 79 1.02 -9.47 15.97
C VAL A 79 0.06 -9.78 14.81
N LYS A 80 0.29 -10.89 14.09
CA LYS A 80 -0.63 -11.34 13.03
C LYS A 80 -1.98 -11.79 13.59
N GLY A 81 -1.99 -12.43 14.76
CA GLY A 81 -3.22 -12.88 15.44
C GLY A 81 -4.09 -11.73 15.94
N ALA A 82 -3.49 -10.60 16.32
CA ALA A 82 -4.16 -9.40 16.79
C ALA A 82 -4.77 -8.52 15.67
N LEU A 83 -4.59 -8.90 14.39
CA LEU A 83 -5.17 -8.16 13.27
C LEU A 83 -6.69 -8.31 13.24
N THR A 84 -7.38 -7.19 13.20
CA THR A 84 -8.85 -7.13 13.11
C THR A 84 -9.29 -6.12 12.05
N ASN A 85 -10.55 -6.25 11.61
CA ASN A 85 -11.16 -5.27 10.71
C ASN A 85 -11.41 -3.97 11.48
N ILE A 86 -11.05 -2.84 10.86
CA ILE A 86 -11.32 -1.53 11.43
C ILE A 86 -12.81 -1.22 11.24
N ASN A 87 -13.57 -1.24 12.35
CA ASN A 87 -14.99 -0.91 12.34
C ASN A 87 -15.23 0.45 13.04
N LEU A 88 -15.92 1.34 12.34
CA LEU A 88 -16.18 2.72 12.74
C LEU A 88 -17.68 3.00 12.89
N GLN A 89 -18.48 1.93 13.07
CA GLN A 89 -19.92 2.04 13.18
C GLN A 89 -20.30 2.95 14.36
N ASP A 90 -21.26 3.85 14.14
CA ASP A 90 -21.80 4.79 15.13
C ASP A 90 -20.77 5.78 15.71
N LYS A 91 -19.58 5.90 15.11
CA LYS A 91 -18.54 6.83 15.55
C LYS A 91 -18.58 8.12 14.73
N THR A 92 -18.40 9.26 15.39
CA THR A 92 -18.41 10.60 14.77
C THR A 92 -17.07 11.30 14.99
N GLY A 93 -16.75 12.27 14.11
CA GLY A 93 -15.52 13.04 14.23
C GLY A 93 -14.25 12.22 14.01
N ILE A 94 -14.31 11.25 13.09
CA ILE A 94 -13.18 10.35 12.80
C ILE A 94 -12.06 11.11 12.12
N TYR A 95 -10.83 10.96 12.63
CA TYR A 95 -9.62 11.46 11.98
C TYR A 95 -8.42 10.52 12.20
N PHE A 96 -7.46 10.60 11.29
CA PHE A 96 -6.24 9.81 11.34
C PHE A 96 -5.07 10.67 11.82
N ASP A 97 -4.19 10.09 12.62
CA ASP A 97 -2.94 10.73 13.06
C ASP A 97 -1.75 10.23 12.22
N GLN A 98 -0.60 10.90 12.37
CA GLN A 98 0.66 10.51 11.70
C GLN A 98 1.20 9.14 12.15
N ALA A 99 0.83 8.70 13.34
CA ALA A 99 1.12 7.36 13.85
C ALA A 99 0.18 6.27 13.28
N GLY A 100 -0.75 6.63 12.38
CA GLY A 100 -1.74 5.71 11.83
C GLY A 100 -2.85 5.34 12.81
N VAL A 101 -2.99 6.07 13.91
CA VAL A 101 -4.07 5.87 14.88
C VAL A 101 -5.33 6.52 14.36
N VAL A 102 -6.44 5.78 14.46
CA VAL A 102 -7.79 6.23 14.13
C VAL A 102 -8.45 6.71 15.41
N TRP A 103 -8.72 8.00 15.45
CA TRP A 103 -9.36 8.68 16.57
C TRP A 103 -10.81 8.95 16.26
N CYS A 104 -11.66 8.91 17.27
CA CYS A 104 -13.00 9.46 17.23
C CYS A 104 -13.20 10.46 18.36
N ILE A 105 -14.27 11.25 18.25
CA ILE A 105 -14.71 12.17 19.28
C ILE A 105 -15.99 11.61 19.90
N GLU A 106 -15.91 11.21 21.16
CA GLU A 106 -17.07 10.78 21.96
C GLU A 106 -17.39 11.83 23.03
N GLY A 107 -18.39 12.67 22.72
CA GLY A 107 -18.71 13.83 23.59
C GLY A 107 -17.62 14.89 23.54
N GLU A 108 -16.87 15.08 24.62
CA GLU A 108 -15.75 16.03 24.74
C GLU A 108 -14.38 15.36 24.72
N GLU A 109 -14.32 14.02 24.75
CA GLU A 109 -13.08 13.25 24.81
C GLU A 109 -12.69 12.68 23.44
N ARG A 110 -11.37 12.54 23.27
CA ARG A 110 -10.77 11.89 22.10
C ARG A 110 -10.41 10.47 22.48
N VAL A 111 -10.99 9.51 21.76
CA VAL A 111 -10.76 8.09 22.01
C VAL A 111 -10.03 7.49 20.80
N ALA A 112 -8.94 6.78 21.03
CA ALA A 112 -8.27 5.99 20.01
C ALA A 112 -8.98 4.66 19.84
N LEU A 113 -9.42 4.36 18.63
CA LEU A 113 -10.18 3.13 18.35
C LEU A 113 -9.28 2.03 17.81
N PHE A 114 -8.54 2.35 16.78
CA PHE A 114 -7.71 1.40 16.05
C PHE A 114 -6.39 2.05 15.61
N GLN A 115 -5.39 1.22 15.37
CA GLN A 115 -4.18 1.62 14.69
C GLN A 115 -3.99 0.79 13.43
N VAL A 116 -3.75 1.45 12.30
CA VAL A 116 -3.57 0.78 11.00
C VAL A 116 -2.31 -0.07 11.02
N SER A 117 -2.44 -1.32 10.62
CA SER A 117 -1.31 -2.24 10.48
C SER A 117 -0.50 -1.95 9.22
N ILE A 118 0.82 -1.98 9.34
CA ILE A 118 1.76 -1.75 8.26
C ILE A 118 2.63 -2.99 8.06
N GLY A 119 2.73 -3.44 6.80
CA GLY A 119 3.62 -4.53 6.39
C GLY A 119 4.93 -3.99 5.83
N MET A 120 6.04 -4.48 6.35
CA MET A 120 7.37 -4.24 5.82
C MET A 120 7.94 -5.51 5.20
N PHE A 121 8.65 -5.36 4.07
CA PHE A 121 9.26 -6.46 3.35
C PHE A 121 10.74 -6.22 3.16
N THR A 122 11.51 -7.30 3.23
CA THR A 122 12.96 -7.26 2.95
C THR A 122 13.23 -6.87 1.49
N ASN A 123 12.38 -7.36 0.57
CA ASN A 123 12.46 -7.05 -0.85
C ASN A 123 11.08 -6.65 -1.40
N ASN A 124 10.81 -5.35 -1.45
CA ASN A 124 9.55 -4.81 -1.98
C ASN A 124 9.37 -5.07 -3.50
N GLY A 125 10.46 -5.22 -4.24
CA GLY A 125 10.42 -5.53 -5.68
C GLY A 125 10.01 -6.97 -5.98
N GLY A 126 10.05 -7.85 -4.99
CA GLY A 126 9.64 -9.25 -5.11
C GLY A 126 8.15 -9.49 -4.89
N LEU A 127 7.37 -8.47 -4.56
CA LEU A 127 5.92 -8.59 -4.40
C LEU A 127 5.23 -8.77 -5.76
N GLU A 128 4.26 -9.67 -5.82
CA GLU A 128 3.41 -9.88 -7.00
C GLU A 128 2.26 -8.87 -7.03
N LYS A 129 2.09 -8.20 -8.16
CA LYS A 129 0.97 -7.27 -8.35
C LYS A 129 -0.30 -8.03 -8.76
N ARG A 130 -1.35 -7.95 -7.94
CA ARG A 130 -2.65 -8.63 -8.16
C ARG A 130 -3.70 -7.75 -8.86
N GLY A 131 -3.39 -6.52 -9.19
CA GLY A 131 -4.33 -5.54 -9.77
C GLY A 131 -4.74 -4.48 -8.76
N GLU A 132 -5.45 -3.45 -9.16
CA GLU A 132 -6.01 -2.36 -8.31
C GLU A 132 -5.06 -1.78 -7.24
N SER A 133 -3.75 -1.81 -7.49
CA SER A 133 -2.69 -1.43 -6.53
C SER A 133 -2.52 -2.38 -5.34
N PHE A 134 -3.00 -3.64 -5.47
CA PHE A 134 -2.78 -4.70 -4.48
C PHE A 134 -1.56 -5.54 -4.81
N TYR A 135 -0.89 -5.99 -3.77
CA TYR A 135 0.32 -6.79 -3.82
C TYR A 135 0.19 -8.03 -2.94
N ALA A 136 0.64 -9.16 -3.44
CA ALA A 136 0.73 -10.42 -2.70
C ALA A 136 2.18 -10.76 -2.38
N VAL A 137 2.38 -11.48 -1.29
CA VAL A 137 3.69 -11.99 -0.87
C VAL A 137 4.12 -13.11 -1.79
N THR A 138 5.39 -13.12 -2.18
CA THR A 138 6.01 -14.21 -2.93
C THR A 138 7.24 -14.73 -2.19
N GLY A 139 7.76 -15.88 -2.63
CA GLY A 139 9.01 -16.40 -2.07
C GLY A 139 10.21 -15.44 -2.20
N ASN A 140 10.18 -14.53 -3.18
CA ASN A 140 11.26 -13.56 -3.42
C ASN A 140 11.11 -12.25 -2.61
N SER A 141 9.92 -11.96 -2.07
CA SER A 141 9.70 -10.78 -1.23
C SER A 141 10.20 -10.96 0.21
N GLY A 142 10.33 -12.22 0.64
CA GLY A 142 10.46 -12.57 2.05
C GLY A 142 9.12 -12.48 2.79
N GLY A 143 9.10 -12.89 4.05
CA GLY A 143 7.91 -12.77 4.91
C GLY A 143 7.56 -11.31 5.20
N ALA A 144 6.28 -11.03 5.38
CA ALA A 144 5.83 -9.73 5.86
C ALA A 144 6.23 -9.56 7.33
N LYS A 145 6.86 -8.44 7.66
CA LYS A 145 7.06 -8.00 9.03
C LYS A 145 5.96 -7.02 9.37
N PHE A 146 5.14 -7.37 10.34
CA PHE A 146 4.02 -6.56 10.80
C PHE A 146 4.50 -5.51 11.79
N THR A 147 4.09 -4.27 11.59
CA THR A 147 4.46 -3.14 12.45
C THR A 147 3.42 -2.04 12.39
N ILE A 148 3.65 -0.96 13.11
CA ILE A 148 2.85 0.27 13.11
C ILE A 148 3.65 1.44 12.53
N ALA A 149 2.96 2.51 12.14
CA ALA A 149 3.64 3.71 11.65
C ALA A 149 4.56 4.33 12.71
N SER A 150 5.65 4.90 12.27
CA SER A 150 6.71 5.49 13.10
C SER A 150 7.49 4.50 13.98
N ASN A 151 7.24 3.20 13.89
CA ASN A 151 7.97 2.18 14.61
C ASN A 151 8.87 1.39 13.65
N ASP A 152 9.99 0.87 14.16
CA ASP A 152 10.89 -0.10 13.49
C ASP A 152 11.30 0.27 12.05
N GLY A 153 11.47 1.55 11.77
CA GLY A 153 11.82 2.06 10.44
C GLY A 153 10.65 2.22 9.48
N ALA A 154 9.42 1.95 9.91
CA ALA A 154 8.23 2.29 9.15
C ALA A 154 8.06 3.81 9.05
N GLY A 155 7.64 4.28 7.89
CA GLY A 155 7.34 5.69 7.65
C GLY A 155 6.14 6.17 8.45
N LYS A 156 5.91 7.49 8.43
CA LYS A 156 4.72 8.12 9.02
C LYS A 156 3.57 8.12 8.02
N VAL A 157 2.35 7.98 8.53
CA VAL A 157 1.13 8.21 7.74
C VAL A 157 0.96 9.72 7.51
N LYS A 158 0.54 10.11 6.32
CA LYS A 158 0.20 11.49 6.01
C LYS A 158 -1.30 11.59 5.73
N PRO A 159 -2.11 11.88 6.74
CA PRO A 159 -3.55 12.01 6.55
C PRO A 159 -3.90 13.22 5.68
N GLY A 160 -5.05 13.15 5.01
CA GLY A 160 -5.56 14.23 4.17
C GLY A 160 -4.76 14.47 2.87
N ALA A 161 -3.93 13.52 2.45
CA ALA A 161 -3.16 13.59 1.21
C ALA A 161 -3.33 12.32 0.39
N LEU A 162 -3.40 12.47 -0.91
CA LEU A 162 -3.31 11.35 -1.87
C LEU A 162 -1.96 11.40 -2.56
N GLU A 163 -1.34 10.24 -2.73
CA GLU A 163 -0.10 10.13 -3.49
C GLU A 163 -0.41 10.33 -4.98
N MET A 164 0.22 11.32 -5.57
CA MET A 164 0.11 11.59 -7.00
C MET A 164 1.20 10.86 -7.78
N SER A 165 0.94 10.61 -9.07
CA SER A 165 1.96 10.10 -9.98
C SER A 165 3.12 11.10 -10.09
N ASN A 166 4.35 10.59 -10.02
CA ASN A 166 5.58 11.35 -10.26
C ASN A 166 6.07 11.21 -11.71
N VAL A 167 5.24 10.68 -12.61
CA VAL A 167 5.56 10.52 -14.03
C VAL A 167 5.34 11.85 -14.75
N ASP A 168 6.39 12.36 -15.38
CA ASP A 168 6.28 13.50 -16.30
C ASP A 168 5.79 13.01 -17.66
N LEU A 169 4.51 13.23 -17.94
CA LEU A 169 3.88 12.82 -19.19
C LEU A 169 4.55 13.42 -20.43
N ALA A 170 5.08 14.65 -20.34
CA ALA A 170 5.73 15.31 -21.47
C ALA A 170 7.04 14.58 -21.83
N SER A 171 7.81 14.16 -20.84
CA SER A 171 9.00 13.34 -21.04
C SER A 171 8.67 11.98 -21.65
N GLU A 172 7.67 11.28 -21.10
CA GLU A 172 7.25 9.96 -21.59
C GLU A 172 6.72 10.03 -23.04
N PHE A 173 5.94 11.05 -23.37
CA PHE A 173 5.50 11.26 -24.75
C PHE A 173 6.66 11.56 -25.69
N THR A 174 7.66 12.33 -25.25
CA THR A 174 8.84 12.62 -26.06
C THR A 174 9.63 11.34 -26.33
N ASP A 175 9.86 10.52 -25.32
CA ASP A 175 10.55 9.24 -25.46
C ASP A 175 9.77 8.26 -26.36
N MET A 176 8.45 8.25 -26.26
CA MET A 176 7.59 7.48 -27.17
C MET A 176 7.76 7.95 -28.63
N ILE A 177 7.75 9.28 -28.89
CA ILE A 177 7.92 9.84 -30.23
C ILE A 177 9.32 9.51 -30.77
N VAL A 178 10.37 9.66 -29.98
CA VAL A 178 11.75 9.31 -30.37
C VAL A 178 11.84 7.83 -30.73
N THR A 179 11.27 6.95 -29.92
CA THR A 179 11.26 5.50 -30.17
C THR A 179 10.49 5.16 -31.45
N GLN A 180 9.33 5.78 -31.68
CA GLN A 180 8.56 5.61 -32.92
C GLN A 180 9.33 6.08 -34.15
N ARG A 181 10.02 7.23 -34.05
CA ARG A 181 10.84 7.74 -35.15
C ARG A 181 12.05 6.85 -35.45
N GLY A 182 12.69 6.30 -34.39
CA GLY A 182 13.75 5.30 -34.52
C GLY A 182 13.29 4.05 -35.25
N PHE A 183 12.12 3.51 -34.87
CA PHE A 183 11.53 2.36 -35.53
C PHE A 183 11.20 2.64 -37.03
N GLN A 184 10.61 3.80 -37.31
CA GLN A 184 10.33 4.23 -38.68
C GLN A 184 11.60 4.39 -39.54
N ALA A 185 12.67 4.93 -38.93
CA ALA A 185 13.94 5.08 -39.62
C ALA A 185 14.55 3.72 -40.00
N ASN A 186 14.54 2.77 -39.06
CA ASN A 186 15.02 1.41 -39.32
C ASN A 186 14.19 0.67 -40.39
N SER A 187 12.87 0.82 -40.37
CA SER A 187 12.00 0.26 -41.41
C SER A 187 12.30 0.84 -42.80
N ARG A 188 12.60 2.15 -42.90
CA ARG A 188 12.96 2.77 -44.16
C ARG A 188 14.31 2.27 -44.69
N ILE A 189 15.28 1.98 -43.82
CA ILE A 189 16.57 1.40 -44.23
C ILE A 189 16.32 0.03 -44.87
N ILE A 190 15.46 -0.79 -44.32
CA ILE A 190 15.12 -2.12 -44.84
C ILE A 190 14.50 -1.95 -46.26
N THR A 191 13.49 -1.10 -46.39
CA THR A 191 12.81 -0.90 -47.70
C THR A 191 13.77 -0.33 -48.77
N THR A 192 14.70 0.58 -48.36
CA THR A 192 15.72 1.11 -49.30
C THR A 192 16.70 0.02 -49.70
N SER A 193 17.11 -0.83 -48.76
CA SER A 193 17.97 -1.98 -49.09
C SER A 193 17.30 -2.96 -50.05
N ASP A 194 16.00 -3.23 -49.87
CA ASP A 194 15.22 -4.10 -50.75
C ASP A 194 15.14 -3.51 -52.18
N THR A 195 14.87 -2.20 -52.31
CA THR A 195 14.84 -1.53 -53.63
C THR A 195 16.21 -1.56 -54.32
N LEU A 196 17.29 -1.35 -53.58
CA LEU A 196 18.68 -1.44 -54.15
C LEU A 196 19.00 -2.86 -54.63
N LEU A 197 18.58 -3.89 -53.86
CA LEU A 197 18.76 -5.29 -54.26
C LEU A 197 17.94 -5.61 -55.52
N GLU A 198 16.71 -5.12 -55.61
CA GLU A 198 15.85 -5.29 -56.80
C GLU A 198 16.47 -4.64 -58.06
N GLU A 199 17.00 -3.43 -57.94
CA GLU A 199 17.72 -2.74 -59.03
C GLU A 199 18.96 -3.53 -59.47
N LEU A 200 19.75 -4.04 -58.53
CA LEU A 200 20.93 -4.87 -58.82
C LEU A 200 20.58 -6.17 -59.56
N VAL A 201 19.49 -6.82 -59.18
CA VAL A 201 19.00 -8.04 -59.85
C VAL A 201 18.53 -7.70 -61.27
N ASN A 202 17.87 -6.56 -61.46
CA ASN A 202 17.42 -6.10 -62.79
C ASN A 202 18.57 -5.70 -63.70
N LEU A 203 19.69 -5.18 -63.19
CA LEU A 203 20.89 -4.87 -63.97
C LEU A 203 21.61 -6.14 -64.52
N LYS A 204 21.38 -7.31 -63.95
CA LYS A 204 21.98 -8.56 -64.41
C LYS A 204 21.23 -9.21 -65.54
N ARG A 205 20.09 -8.67 -65.98
CA ARG A 205 19.32 -9.08 -67.12
C ARG A 205 19.68 -8.24 -68.33
#